data_4e71af5191df69e3c6faaa3effead36a
#
_entry.id   4e71af5191df69e3c6faaa3effead36a
#
_cell.length_a   1.000
_cell.length_b   1.000
_cell.length_c   1.000
_cell.angle_alpha   90.00
_cell.angle_beta   90.00
_cell.angle_gamma   90.00
#
_symmetry.space_group_name_H-M   'P 1'
#
loop_
_entity.id
_entity.type
_entity.pdbx_description
1 polymer ?
#
loop_
_entity_poly.entity_id
_entity_poly.type
_entity_poly.pdbx_seq_one_letter_code
_entity_poly.pdbx_strand_id
1 'polypeptide(L)'
;EPYDVLDIFQENGFAIVADDLAQETRNFRQDVPDDDDALMALARAWNEFDGCSLATDANKPKGQMIIDAVKKYGADAVVVCMMKFCDPEEFDYPILLQEFEAAGVKNLYIEVDQESTAFEQVKTRIQTFAEIL
;
A
#
# COMPACT_ATOMS: atom_id res chain seq x y z
N GLU A 1 2.36 -1.91 10.04
CA GLU A 1 3.42 -2.83 9.62
C GLU A 1 4.54 -2.80 10.66
N PRO A 2 5.26 -3.93 10.85
CA PRO A 2 6.41 -3.96 11.75
C PRO A 2 7.53 -3.05 11.24
N TYR A 3 8.08 -2.18 12.10
CA TYR A 3 9.18 -1.28 11.71
C TYR A 3 10.43 -2.03 11.23
N ASP A 4 10.67 -3.22 11.77
CA ASP A 4 11.79 -4.08 11.38
C ASP A 4 11.78 -4.43 9.87
N VAL A 5 10.60 -4.45 9.24
CA VAL A 5 10.48 -4.67 7.79
C VAL A 5 11.04 -3.49 7.00
N LEU A 6 10.88 -2.26 7.50
CA LEU A 6 11.41 -1.06 6.85
C LEU A 6 12.95 -1.05 6.85
N ASP A 7 13.55 -1.51 7.95
CA ASP A 7 15.02 -1.63 8.06
C ASP A 7 15.57 -2.63 7.02
N ILE A 8 14.83 -3.72 6.76
CA ILE A 8 15.22 -4.70 5.72
C ILE A 8 15.27 -4.06 4.34
N PHE A 9 14.35 -3.15 3.99
CA PHE A 9 14.41 -2.43 2.72
C PHE A 9 15.65 -1.57 2.62
N GLN A 10 15.94 -0.79 3.65
CA GLN A 10 17.13 0.08 3.70
C GLN A 10 18.43 -0.73 3.62
N GLU A 11 18.55 -1.84 4.35
CA GLU A 11 19.71 -2.76 4.31
C GLU A 11 19.97 -3.34 2.92
N ASN A 12 18.92 -3.49 2.10
CA ASN A 12 19.02 -4.02 0.74
C ASN A 12 19.04 -2.93 -0.35
N GLY A 13 19.32 -1.68 0.03
CA GLY A 13 19.54 -0.58 -0.90
C GLY A 13 18.26 0.05 -1.48
N PHE A 14 17.09 -0.25 -0.92
CA PHE A 14 15.85 0.40 -1.32
C PHE A 14 15.66 1.73 -0.59
N ALA A 15 15.10 2.70 -1.30
CA ALA A 15 14.54 3.92 -0.76
C ALA A 15 13.01 3.89 -0.93
N ILE A 16 12.26 4.08 0.16
CA ILE A 16 10.81 4.20 0.11
C ILE A 16 10.49 5.66 -0.23
N VAL A 17 9.91 5.87 -1.41
CA VAL A 17 9.59 7.21 -1.92
C VAL A 17 8.11 7.58 -1.79
N ALA A 18 7.26 6.60 -1.57
CA ALA A 18 5.82 6.77 -1.30
C ALA A 18 5.28 5.53 -0.58
N ASP A 19 4.16 5.67 0.06
CA ASP A 19 3.45 4.59 0.73
C ASP A 19 1.92 4.70 0.54
N ASP A 20 1.21 3.61 0.79
CA ASP A 20 -0.24 3.53 0.98
C ASP A 20 -0.54 2.66 2.22
N LEU A 21 0.21 2.92 3.30
CA LEU A 21 0.05 2.20 4.56
C LEU A 21 -1.14 2.75 5.35
N ALA A 22 -1.90 1.86 5.99
CA ALA A 22 -3.13 2.21 6.67
C ALA A 22 -2.96 3.20 7.82
N GLN A 23 -1.80 3.20 8.49
CA GLN A 23 -1.48 4.10 9.60
C GLN A 23 -0.68 5.33 9.17
N GLU A 24 -0.27 5.39 7.89
CA GLU A 24 0.55 6.45 7.32
C GLU A 24 -0.25 7.22 6.26
N THR A 25 0.27 7.35 5.05
CA THR A 25 -0.30 8.20 3.99
C THR A 25 -1.77 7.93 3.71
N ARG A 26 -2.22 6.68 3.74
CA ARG A 26 -3.63 6.33 3.52
C ARG A 26 -4.55 7.03 4.52
N ASN A 27 -4.12 7.19 5.77
CA ASN A 27 -4.96 7.76 6.84
C ASN A 27 -5.17 9.28 6.70
N PHE A 28 -4.24 10.01 6.08
CA PHE A 28 -4.28 11.46 6.02
C PHE A 28 -4.14 12.05 4.61
N ARG A 29 -4.28 11.23 3.56
CA ARG A 29 -4.18 11.68 2.16
C ARG A 29 -5.35 12.54 1.69
N GLN A 30 -6.45 12.54 2.44
CA GLN A 30 -7.65 13.30 2.13
C GLN A 30 -7.95 14.30 3.25
N ASP A 31 -8.15 15.55 2.89
CA ASP A 31 -8.52 16.61 3.82
C ASP A 31 -9.98 16.46 4.27
N VAL A 32 -10.25 16.87 5.48
CA VAL A 32 -11.63 17.00 5.97
C VAL A 32 -12.24 18.24 5.32
N PRO A 33 -13.39 18.13 4.63
CA PRO A 33 -14.00 19.29 3.99
C PRO A 33 -14.46 20.32 5.02
N ASP A 34 -14.46 21.59 4.62
CA ASP A 34 -15.00 22.66 5.43
C ASP A 34 -16.54 22.52 5.57
N ASP A 35 -17.03 22.48 6.79
CA ASP A 35 -18.45 22.43 7.11
C ASP A 35 -18.66 23.08 8.48
N ASP A 36 -19.79 23.77 8.66
CA ASP A 36 -20.18 24.38 9.96
C ASP A 36 -20.45 23.31 11.03
N ASP A 37 -20.83 22.08 10.62
CA ASP A 37 -20.97 20.91 11.47
C ASP A 37 -19.76 19.99 11.36
N ALA A 38 -18.90 19.99 12.36
CA ALA A 38 -17.68 19.20 12.39
C ALA A 38 -17.94 17.67 12.28
N LEU A 39 -19.04 17.16 12.84
CA LEU A 39 -19.37 15.74 12.72
C LEU A 39 -19.81 15.39 11.30
N MET A 40 -20.54 16.29 10.66
CA MET A 40 -20.91 16.12 9.26
C MET A 40 -19.69 16.19 8.34
N ALA A 41 -18.74 17.09 8.60
CA ALA A 41 -17.48 17.18 7.87
C ALA A 41 -16.68 15.86 7.94
N LEU A 42 -16.54 15.30 9.12
CA LEU A 42 -15.88 14.00 9.32
C LEU A 42 -16.63 12.85 8.64
N ALA A 43 -17.96 12.85 8.71
CA ALA A 43 -18.77 11.82 8.05
C ALA A 43 -18.64 11.89 6.53
N ARG A 44 -18.58 13.08 5.95
CA ARG A 44 -18.33 13.26 4.50
C ARG A 44 -16.94 12.81 4.11
N ALA A 45 -15.89 13.23 4.84
CA ALA A 45 -14.53 12.79 4.59
C ALA A 45 -14.42 11.26 4.57
N TRP A 46 -15.08 10.60 5.50
CA TRP A 46 -15.12 9.14 5.56
C TRP A 46 -15.91 8.51 4.41
N ASN A 47 -17.05 9.09 4.04
CA ASN A 47 -17.89 8.58 2.96
C ASN A 47 -17.24 8.75 1.58
N GLU A 48 -16.41 9.77 1.41
CA GLU A 48 -15.69 10.09 0.18
C GLU A 48 -14.27 9.50 0.13
N PHE A 49 -13.94 8.68 1.12
CA PHE A 49 -12.61 8.07 1.24
C PHE A 49 -12.44 6.92 0.25
N ASP A 50 -11.69 7.18 -0.82
CA ASP A 50 -11.46 6.24 -1.92
C ASP A 50 -10.19 5.40 -1.76
N GLY A 51 -10.14 4.27 -2.49
CA GLY A 51 -8.94 3.45 -2.63
C GLY A 51 -8.52 2.71 -1.37
N CYS A 52 -9.43 2.48 -0.44
CA CYS A 52 -9.20 1.63 0.73
C CYS A 52 -9.98 0.32 0.59
N SER A 53 -9.31 -0.82 0.72
CA SER A 53 -9.95 -2.14 0.62
C SER A 53 -10.99 -2.38 1.70
N LEU A 54 -10.93 -1.63 2.82
CA LEU A 54 -11.89 -1.69 3.91
C LEU A 54 -13.13 -0.80 3.69
N ALA A 55 -13.07 0.11 2.71
CA ALA A 55 -14.19 0.96 2.36
C ALA A 55 -14.98 0.38 1.18
N THR A 56 -16.29 0.66 1.15
CA THR A 56 -17.13 0.28 0.00
C THR A 56 -16.82 1.19 -1.17
N ASP A 57 -16.12 0.64 -2.16
CA ASP A 57 -15.72 1.36 -3.36
C ASP A 57 -16.02 0.51 -4.60
N ALA A 58 -17.05 0.90 -5.34
CA ALA A 58 -17.47 0.18 -6.54
C ALA A 58 -16.49 0.34 -7.71
N ASN A 59 -15.70 1.41 -7.73
CA ASN A 59 -14.80 1.74 -8.83
C ASN A 59 -13.40 1.15 -8.67
N LYS A 60 -13.07 0.68 -7.46
CA LYS A 60 -11.76 0.10 -7.13
C LYS A 60 -10.56 0.93 -7.61
N PRO A 61 -10.46 2.24 -7.29
CA PRO A 61 -9.43 3.12 -7.85
C PRO A 61 -8.03 2.87 -7.29
N LYS A 62 -7.87 2.00 -6.30
CA LYS A 62 -6.62 1.77 -5.56
C LYS A 62 -5.43 1.48 -6.48
N GLY A 63 -5.60 0.60 -7.45
CA GLY A 63 -4.51 0.24 -8.36
C GLY A 63 -4.06 1.42 -9.21
N GLN A 64 -5.01 2.17 -9.80
CA GLN A 64 -4.67 3.37 -10.57
C GLN A 64 -4.00 4.44 -9.69
N MET A 65 -4.46 4.63 -8.46
CA MET A 65 -3.83 5.56 -7.50
C MET A 65 -2.37 5.19 -7.21
N ILE A 66 -2.07 3.90 -7.03
CA ILE A 66 -0.71 3.41 -6.82
C ILE A 66 0.14 3.61 -8.09
N ILE A 67 -0.39 3.28 -9.27
CA ILE A 67 0.29 3.49 -10.55
C ILE A 67 0.62 4.97 -10.77
N ASP A 68 -0.28 5.86 -10.42
CA ASP A 68 -0.06 7.30 -10.51
C ASP A 68 1.00 7.77 -9.49
N ALA A 69 1.03 7.21 -8.30
CA ALA A 69 2.08 7.46 -7.32
C ALA A 69 3.44 6.98 -7.82
N VAL A 70 3.53 5.79 -8.42
CA VAL A 70 4.76 5.29 -9.06
C VAL A 70 5.31 6.29 -10.08
N LYS A 71 4.45 6.79 -10.97
CA LYS A 71 4.84 7.80 -11.97
C LYS A 71 5.24 9.13 -11.34
N LYS A 72 4.47 9.60 -10.37
CA LYS A 72 4.66 10.89 -9.70
C LYS A 72 5.97 10.97 -8.94
N TYR A 73 6.32 9.89 -8.24
CA TYR A 73 7.50 9.86 -7.37
C TYR A 73 8.71 9.16 -8.04
N GLY A 74 8.53 8.64 -9.25
CA GLY A 74 9.60 7.97 -10.00
C GLY A 74 10.06 6.67 -9.32
N ALA A 75 9.11 5.92 -8.75
CA ALA A 75 9.43 4.65 -8.13
C ALA A 75 9.74 3.57 -9.18
N ASP A 76 10.70 2.71 -8.91
CA ASP A 76 11.10 1.61 -9.79
C ASP A 76 10.19 0.39 -9.67
N ALA A 77 9.55 0.23 -8.52
CA ALA A 77 8.67 -0.90 -8.21
C ALA A 77 7.71 -0.62 -7.07
N VAL A 78 6.75 -1.51 -6.89
CA VAL A 78 5.80 -1.53 -5.77
C VAL A 78 6.03 -2.78 -4.92
N VAL A 79 6.03 -2.64 -3.60
CA VAL A 79 5.99 -3.78 -2.70
C VAL A 79 4.62 -3.81 -2.02
N VAL A 80 3.89 -4.90 -2.24
CA VAL A 80 2.64 -5.18 -1.55
C VAL A 80 2.93 -5.95 -0.27
N CYS A 81 2.86 -5.24 0.85
CA CYS A 81 3.08 -5.80 2.18
C CYS A 81 1.72 -6.23 2.77
N MET A 82 1.36 -7.47 2.55
CA MET A 82 0.07 -8.03 2.95
C MET A 82 0.11 -8.47 4.42
N MET A 83 -0.80 -7.94 5.22
CA MET A 83 -1.03 -8.47 6.56
C MET A 83 -1.79 -9.78 6.45
N LYS A 84 -1.28 -10.84 7.05
CA LYS A 84 -1.98 -12.13 7.12
C LYS A 84 -3.38 -11.96 7.70
N PHE A 85 -4.34 -12.66 7.10
CA PHE A 85 -5.75 -12.64 7.50
C PHE A 85 -6.46 -11.30 7.27
N CYS A 86 -5.93 -10.44 6.41
CA CYS A 86 -6.60 -9.23 5.96
C CYS A 86 -7.44 -9.53 4.71
N ASP A 87 -8.56 -10.23 4.86
CA ASP A 87 -9.42 -10.65 3.75
C ASP A 87 -9.74 -9.53 2.74
N PRO A 88 -10.08 -8.29 3.14
CA PRO A 88 -10.37 -7.23 2.18
C PRO A 88 -9.20 -6.88 1.27
N GLU A 89 -7.99 -6.82 1.81
CA GLU A 89 -6.77 -6.57 1.03
C GLU A 89 -6.42 -7.77 0.14
N GLU A 90 -6.60 -9.00 0.63
CA GLU A 90 -6.37 -10.23 -0.14
C GLU A 90 -7.33 -10.35 -1.33
N PHE A 91 -8.60 -9.95 -1.18
CA PHE A 91 -9.57 -9.92 -2.29
C PHE A 91 -9.27 -8.84 -3.33
N ASP A 92 -8.69 -7.72 -2.93
CA ASP A 92 -8.32 -6.66 -3.87
C ASP A 92 -7.00 -6.97 -4.60
N TYR A 93 -6.11 -7.76 -4.02
CA TYR A 93 -4.78 -8.03 -4.57
C TYR A 93 -4.78 -8.57 -6.02
N PRO A 94 -5.63 -9.54 -6.42
CA PRO A 94 -5.67 -10.01 -7.80
C PRO A 94 -6.02 -8.90 -8.80
N ILE A 95 -6.85 -7.94 -8.41
CA ILE A 95 -7.20 -6.77 -9.24
C ILE A 95 -5.98 -5.87 -9.39
N LEU A 96 -5.32 -5.55 -8.27
CA LEU A 96 -4.08 -4.75 -8.27
C LEU A 96 -3.01 -5.37 -9.15
N LEU A 97 -2.83 -6.69 -9.06
CA LEU A 97 -1.83 -7.41 -9.85
C LEU A 97 -2.08 -7.26 -11.35
N GLN A 98 -3.33 -7.43 -11.81
CA GLN A 98 -3.71 -7.23 -13.21
C GLN A 98 -3.44 -5.80 -13.69
N GLU A 99 -3.74 -4.80 -12.86
CA GLU A 99 -3.50 -3.39 -13.19
C GLU A 99 -2.01 -3.06 -13.25
N PHE A 100 -1.21 -3.58 -12.32
CA PHE A 100 0.25 -3.41 -12.33
C PHE A 100 0.88 -4.07 -13.56
N GLU A 101 0.47 -5.29 -13.91
CA GLU A 101 0.92 -5.98 -15.11
C GLU A 101 0.58 -5.19 -16.38
N ALA A 102 -0.66 -4.70 -16.48
CA ALA A 102 -1.11 -3.88 -17.63
C ALA A 102 -0.34 -2.57 -17.75
N ALA A 103 0.05 -1.97 -16.63
CA ALA A 103 0.82 -0.73 -16.57
C ALA A 103 2.35 -0.94 -16.67
N GLY A 104 2.83 -2.19 -16.67
CA GLY A 104 4.25 -2.51 -16.66
C GLY A 104 4.95 -2.17 -15.34
N VAL A 105 4.21 -2.10 -14.24
CA VAL A 105 4.75 -1.82 -12.91
C VAL A 105 5.30 -3.11 -12.30
N LYS A 106 6.60 -3.12 -12.03
CA LYS A 106 7.23 -4.23 -11.29
C LYS A 106 6.69 -4.27 -9.87
N ASN A 107 6.41 -5.47 -9.38
CA ASN A 107 5.89 -5.59 -8.03
C ASN A 107 6.43 -6.83 -7.30
N LEU A 108 6.49 -6.73 -5.98
CA LEU A 108 6.81 -7.82 -5.06
C LEU A 108 5.68 -7.95 -4.04
N TYR A 109 5.15 -9.16 -3.88
CA TYR A 109 4.24 -9.50 -2.80
C TYR A 109 4.99 -10.11 -1.63
N ILE A 110 4.80 -9.60 -0.44
CA ILE A 110 5.28 -10.19 0.82
C ILE A 110 4.14 -10.29 1.82
N GLU A 111 4.15 -11.34 2.62
CA GLU A 111 3.24 -11.49 3.74
C GLU A 111 3.95 -11.18 5.05
N VAL A 112 3.28 -10.43 5.90
CA VAL A 112 3.74 -10.13 7.25
C VAL A 112 2.67 -10.50 8.26
N ASP A 113 3.12 -10.83 9.45
CA ASP A 113 2.27 -11.10 10.59
C ASP A 113 2.59 -10.07 11.68
N GLN A 114 1.58 -9.53 12.31
CA GLN A 114 1.74 -8.49 13.32
C GLN A 114 2.55 -8.97 14.54
N GLU A 115 2.49 -10.25 14.84
CA GLU A 115 3.23 -10.88 15.97
C GLU A 115 4.57 -11.48 15.53
N SER A 116 4.92 -11.42 14.24
CA SER A 116 6.15 -12.02 13.74
C SER A 116 7.37 -11.26 14.23
N THR A 117 8.31 -11.99 14.80
CA THR A 117 9.64 -11.49 15.19
C THR A 117 10.75 -12.04 14.29
N ALA A 118 10.39 -12.87 13.30
CA ALA A 118 11.34 -13.51 12.39
C ALA A 118 10.98 -13.16 10.94
N PHE A 119 11.81 -12.34 10.30
CA PHE A 119 11.57 -11.81 8.95
C PHE A 119 12.51 -12.42 7.90
N GLU A 120 13.09 -13.59 8.14
CA GLU A 120 14.07 -14.20 7.23
C GLU A 120 13.51 -14.47 5.84
N GLN A 121 12.24 -14.91 5.73
CA GLN A 121 11.59 -15.08 4.44
C GLN A 121 11.38 -13.75 3.72
N VAL A 122 10.94 -12.73 4.44
CA VAL A 122 10.76 -11.37 3.90
C VAL A 122 12.09 -10.84 3.40
N LYS A 123 13.14 -10.96 4.21
CA LYS A 123 14.51 -10.55 3.85
C LYS A 123 14.99 -11.23 2.57
N THR A 124 14.87 -12.54 2.48
CA THR A 124 15.27 -13.31 1.28
C THR A 124 14.51 -12.85 0.03
N ARG A 125 13.21 -12.61 0.14
CA ARG A 125 12.40 -12.14 -0.99
C ARG A 125 12.78 -10.74 -1.43
N ILE A 126 13.03 -9.83 -0.49
CA ILE A 126 13.48 -8.47 -0.77
C ILE A 126 14.86 -8.48 -1.43
N GLN A 127 15.81 -9.29 -0.93
CA GLN A 127 17.13 -9.45 -1.53
C GLN A 127 17.05 -9.94 -2.97
N THR A 128 16.28 -11.00 -3.21
CA THR A 128 16.09 -11.53 -4.56
C THR A 128 15.45 -10.50 -5.48
N PHE A 129 14.51 -9.72 -4.97
CA PHE A 129 13.85 -8.67 -5.76
C PHE A 129 14.80 -7.55 -6.13
N ALA A 130 15.72 -7.17 -5.23
CA ALA A 130 16.75 -6.18 -5.50
C ALA A 130 17.70 -6.61 -6.66
N GLU A 131 17.95 -7.92 -6.81
CA GLU A 131 18.83 -8.45 -7.88
C GLU A 131 18.18 -8.42 -9.26
N ILE A 132 16.84 -8.34 -9.34
CA ILE A 132 16.09 -8.38 -10.61
C ILE A 132 15.49 -7.03 -11.03
N LEU A 133 15.61 -5.99 -10.20
CA LEU A 133 15.21 -4.62 -10.52
C LEU A 133 16.23 -3.93 -11.41
#